data_3be738f6931900d7deedf4d91edad996
#
_entry.id   3be738f6931900d7deedf4d91edad996
#
_cell.length_a   1.000
_cell.length_b   1.000
_cell.length_c   1.000
_cell.angle_alpha   90.00
_cell.angle_beta   90.00
_cell.angle_gamma   90.00
#
_symmetry.space_group_name_H-M   'P 1'
#
loop_
_entity.id
_entity.type
_entity.pdbx_description
1 polymer ?
#
loop_
_entity_poly.entity_id
_entity_poly.type
_entity_poly.pdbx_seq_one_letter_code
_entity_poly.pdbx_strand_id
1 'polypeptide(L)'
;MKLAYTLIVVLISIMMKLDSRMFGRLNFERPLLTCTICGLLLGNLQVGLAVGAQMELATLGMMSIGASGIDMNMGSLVGCAICIMSGANIETAITIAVPMTLLSTIIETCADVIRIQFTHMIDAAVEREDFKKAKRIDIVYGPSLYVICTIIPVFLSVYFGADLVQSIASVIPAWVTDGVTLGANLSLIHI
;
A
#
# COMPACT_ATOMS: atom_id res chain seq x y z
N MET A 1 7.26 -21.24 3.58
CA MET A 1 7.56 -19.91 4.17
C MET A 1 6.97 -18.77 3.33
N LYS A 2 7.12 -18.77 2.01
CA LYS A 2 6.62 -17.70 1.11
C LYS A 2 5.13 -17.37 1.31
N LEU A 3 4.25 -18.39 1.31
CA LEU A 3 2.81 -18.18 1.52
C LEU A 3 2.50 -17.53 2.89
N ALA A 4 3.22 -17.95 3.94
CA ALA A 4 3.02 -17.37 5.28
C ALA A 4 3.40 -15.88 5.31
N TYR A 5 4.52 -15.50 4.71
CA TYR A 5 4.92 -14.10 4.59
C TYR A 5 3.94 -13.28 3.77
N THR A 6 3.46 -13.82 2.64
CA THR A 6 2.41 -13.15 1.84
C THR A 6 1.13 -12.93 2.65
N LEU A 7 0.68 -13.91 3.43
CA LEU A 7 -0.49 -13.76 4.29
C LEU A 7 -0.28 -12.72 5.39
N ILE A 8 0.91 -12.63 5.96
CA ILE A 8 1.25 -11.58 6.95
C ILE A 8 1.15 -10.21 6.30
N VAL A 9 1.70 -10.03 5.10
CA VAL A 9 1.64 -8.74 4.38
C VAL A 9 0.20 -8.37 4.03
N VAL A 10 -0.61 -9.33 3.59
CA VAL A 10 -2.05 -9.13 3.35
C VAL A 10 -2.76 -8.71 4.64
N LEU A 11 -2.45 -9.33 5.77
CA LEU A 11 -3.04 -8.93 7.06
C LEU A 11 -2.67 -7.48 7.44
N ILE A 12 -1.40 -7.11 7.27
CA ILE A 12 -0.94 -5.73 7.48
C ILE A 12 -1.71 -4.76 6.57
N SER A 13 -1.87 -5.11 5.28
CA SER A 13 -2.60 -4.25 4.33
C SER A 13 -4.07 -4.07 4.71
N ILE A 14 -4.73 -5.11 5.23
CA ILE A 14 -6.09 -5.03 5.74
C ILE A 14 -6.15 -4.09 6.95
N MET A 15 -5.22 -4.23 7.90
CA MET A 15 -5.17 -3.34 9.07
C MET A 15 -4.98 -1.88 8.69
N MET A 16 -4.11 -1.58 7.71
CA MET A 16 -3.91 -0.22 7.19
C MET A 16 -5.21 0.35 6.61
N LYS A 17 -5.91 -0.42 5.78
CA LYS A 17 -7.16 0.05 5.15
C LYS A 17 -8.27 0.24 6.17
N LEU A 18 -8.36 -0.61 7.19
CA LEU A 18 -9.31 -0.44 8.29
C LEU A 18 -8.97 0.77 9.16
N ASP A 19 -7.69 1.02 9.43
CA ASP A 19 -7.26 2.21 10.18
C ASP A 19 -7.72 3.50 9.50
N SER A 20 -7.47 3.58 8.20
CA SER A 20 -7.84 4.75 7.39
C SER A 20 -9.35 4.99 7.29
N ARG A 21 -10.16 3.92 7.33
CA ARG A 21 -11.60 3.97 7.03
C ARG A 21 -12.53 3.76 8.23
N MET A 22 -12.06 3.09 9.30
CA MET A 22 -12.89 2.72 10.46
C MET A 22 -12.35 3.20 11.81
N PHE A 23 -11.01 3.17 12.01
CA PHE A 23 -10.41 3.44 13.32
C PHE A 23 -10.06 4.92 13.57
N GLY A 24 -10.48 5.84 12.69
CA GLY A 24 -10.30 7.26 12.90
C GLY A 24 -8.92 7.78 12.55
N ARG A 25 -8.17 7.10 11.66
CA ARG A 25 -6.84 7.49 11.18
C ARG A 25 -5.80 7.61 12.29
N LEU A 26 -5.43 6.49 12.89
CA LEU A 26 -4.31 6.40 13.83
C LEU A 26 -2.94 6.53 13.14
N ASN A 27 -2.93 6.70 11.80
CA ASN A 27 -1.74 6.79 10.96
C ASN A 27 -0.90 5.50 10.88
N PHE A 28 -1.48 4.34 11.14
CA PHE A 28 -0.83 3.06 10.87
C PHE A 28 -0.56 2.83 9.39
N GLU A 29 -1.24 3.57 8.52
CA GLU A 29 -1.03 3.54 7.07
C GLU A 29 0.28 4.20 6.62
N ARG A 30 0.96 4.98 7.49
CA ARG A 30 2.21 5.66 7.15
C ARG A 30 3.33 4.68 6.80
N PRO A 31 4.10 4.94 5.71
CA PRO A 31 5.17 4.05 5.25
C PRO A 31 6.17 3.67 6.33
N LEU A 32 6.58 4.62 7.17
CA LEU A 32 7.50 4.39 8.26
C LEU A 32 6.99 3.31 9.23
N LEU A 33 5.74 3.40 9.67
CA LEU A 33 5.15 2.44 10.60
C LEU A 33 4.90 1.09 9.93
N THR A 34 4.30 1.11 8.75
CA THR A 34 3.89 -0.10 8.04
C THR A 34 5.07 -0.96 7.61
N CYS A 35 6.09 -0.32 7.00
CA CYS A 35 7.30 -1.05 6.59
C CYS A 35 8.11 -1.54 7.80
N THR A 36 8.12 -0.79 8.91
CA THR A 36 8.76 -1.23 10.15
C THR A 36 8.07 -2.46 10.73
N ILE A 37 6.72 -2.46 10.81
CA ILE A 37 5.93 -3.62 11.24
C ILE A 37 6.14 -4.80 10.29
N CYS A 38 6.13 -4.56 8.99
CA CYS A 38 6.41 -5.57 7.98
C CYS A 38 7.81 -6.18 8.16
N GLY A 39 8.83 -5.34 8.33
CA GLY A 39 10.21 -5.77 8.59
C GLY A 39 10.35 -6.58 9.87
N LEU A 40 9.66 -6.19 10.94
CA LEU A 40 9.64 -6.93 12.20
C LEU A 40 9.03 -8.33 12.03
N LEU A 41 7.89 -8.43 11.35
CA LEU A 41 7.18 -9.69 11.17
C LEU A 41 7.83 -10.62 10.14
N LEU A 42 8.51 -10.05 9.14
CA LEU A 42 9.26 -10.82 8.14
C LEU A 42 10.71 -11.13 8.56
N GLY A 43 11.15 -10.64 9.73
CA GLY A 43 12.45 -10.97 10.31
C GLY A 43 13.62 -10.10 9.83
N ASN A 44 13.35 -8.95 9.18
CA ASN A 44 14.38 -7.99 8.77
C ASN A 44 13.95 -6.55 9.07
N LEU A 45 14.01 -6.20 10.36
CA LEU A 45 13.61 -4.89 10.87
C LEU A 45 14.45 -3.75 10.24
N GLN A 46 15.74 -3.98 10.01
CA GLN A 46 16.64 -2.96 9.48
C GLN A 46 16.24 -2.51 8.08
N VAL A 47 15.93 -3.46 7.20
CA VAL A 47 15.42 -3.16 5.85
C VAL A 47 14.06 -2.49 5.91
N GLY A 48 13.15 -3.01 6.76
CA GLY A 48 11.83 -2.41 6.94
C GLY A 48 11.88 -0.95 7.38
N LEU A 49 12.73 -0.63 8.37
CA LEU A 49 12.91 0.73 8.86
C LEU A 49 13.54 1.65 7.80
N ALA A 50 14.56 1.17 7.08
CA ALA A 50 15.25 1.96 6.06
C ALA A 50 14.34 2.28 4.87
N VAL A 51 13.62 1.28 4.35
CA VAL A 51 12.64 1.48 3.27
C VAL A 51 11.51 2.39 3.75
N GLY A 52 10.97 2.16 4.95
CA GLY A 52 9.92 2.98 5.53
C GLY A 52 10.32 4.45 5.68
N ALA A 53 11.52 4.72 6.17
CA ALA A 53 12.04 6.08 6.33
C ALA A 53 12.20 6.80 4.99
N GLN A 54 12.76 6.15 3.97
CA GLN A 54 12.93 6.73 2.65
C GLN A 54 11.58 7.00 1.96
N MET A 55 10.64 6.07 2.06
CA MET A 55 9.31 6.24 1.48
C MET A 55 8.49 7.30 2.24
N GLU A 56 8.64 7.40 3.56
CA GLU A 56 8.01 8.47 4.35
C GLU A 56 8.54 9.85 3.93
N LEU A 57 9.86 10.01 3.78
CA LEU A 57 10.45 11.25 3.29
C LEU A 57 9.97 11.61 1.88
N ALA A 58 9.87 10.64 0.99
CA ALA A 58 9.33 10.86 -0.36
C ALA A 58 7.86 11.28 -0.35
N THR A 59 7.07 10.84 0.65
CA THR A 59 5.65 11.18 0.77
C THR A 59 5.36 12.48 1.49
N LEU A 60 6.32 13.05 2.22
CA LEU A 60 6.13 14.31 2.95
C LEU A 60 5.73 15.48 2.04
N GLY A 61 6.21 15.50 0.79
CA GLY A 61 5.84 16.50 -0.21
C GLY A 61 4.53 16.22 -0.96
N MET A 62 3.94 15.05 -0.77
CA MET A 62 2.73 14.63 -1.48
C MET A 62 1.52 14.75 -0.57
N MET A 63 0.86 15.91 -0.58
CA MET A 63 -0.43 16.05 0.08
C MET A 63 -1.52 15.51 -0.83
N SER A 64 -2.25 14.49 -0.37
CA SER A 64 -3.46 14.04 -1.05
C SER A 64 -4.58 15.08 -0.84
N ILE A 65 -4.80 15.90 -1.86
CA ILE A 65 -5.88 16.89 -1.86
C ILE A 65 -7.03 16.34 -2.70
N GLY A 66 -8.14 16.05 -2.05
CA GLY A 66 -9.36 15.54 -2.73
C GLY A 66 -9.30 14.06 -3.10
N ALA A 67 -10.03 13.68 -4.15
CA ALA A 67 -10.19 12.29 -4.60
C ALA A 67 -8.98 11.70 -5.37
N SER A 68 -7.96 12.51 -5.64
CA SER A 68 -6.81 12.11 -6.48
C SER A 68 -5.53 11.85 -5.66
N GLY A 69 -5.67 11.44 -4.42
CA GLY A 69 -4.52 11.08 -3.59
C GLY A 69 -3.79 9.84 -4.13
N ILE A 70 -2.48 9.95 -4.31
CA ILE A 70 -1.63 8.81 -4.66
C ILE A 70 -1.45 7.94 -3.42
N ASP A 71 -1.84 6.67 -3.47
CA ASP A 71 -1.69 5.73 -2.36
C ASP A 71 -0.26 5.18 -2.25
N MET A 72 0.68 6.02 -1.85
CA MET A 72 2.08 5.63 -1.63
C MET A 72 2.24 4.60 -0.51
N ASN A 73 1.30 4.54 0.41
CA ASN A 73 1.38 3.67 1.59
C ASN A 73 1.36 2.18 1.19
N MET A 74 0.45 1.83 0.28
CA MET A 74 0.33 0.46 -0.21
C MET A 74 1.53 0.05 -1.08
N GLY A 75 1.99 0.93 -1.95
CA GLY A 75 3.19 0.70 -2.76
C GLY A 75 4.42 0.46 -1.89
N SER A 76 4.59 1.24 -0.83
CA SER A 76 5.68 1.10 0.13
C SER A 76 5.67 -0.25 0.84
N LEU A 77 4.50 -0.70 1.30
CA LEU A 77 4.34 -2.01 1.95
C LEU A 77 4.72 -3.15 1.01
N VAL A 78 4.21 -3.12 -0.23
CA VAL A 78 4.49 -4.18 -1.22
C VAL A 78 5.97 -4.16 -1.61
N GLY A 79 6.55 -2.99 -1.87
CA GLY A 79 7.97 -2.84 -2.19
C GLY A 79 8.88 -3.35 -1.07
N CYS A 80 8.58 -2.98 0.18
CA CYS A 80 9.29 -3.44 1.36
C CYS A 80 9.20 -4.98 1.52
N ALA A 81 8.00 -5.54 1.40
CA ALA A 81 7.79 -6.99 1.53
C ALA A 81 8.55 -7.78 0.46
N ILE A 82 8.47 -7.36 -0.79
CA ILE A 82 9.19 -8.00 -1.89
C ILE A 82 10.71 -7.90 -1.68
N CYS A 83 11.22 -6.74 -1.27
CA CYS A 83 12.63 -6.54 -0.98
C CYS A 83 13.14 -7.51 0.10
N ILE A 84 12.41 -7.63 1.22
CA ILE A 84 12.78 -8.55 2.30
C ILE A 84 12.72 -10.01 1.84
N MET A 85 11.69 -10.39 1.08
CA MET A 85 11.49 -11.77 0.62
C MET A 85 12.47 -12.18 -0.47
N SER A 86 12.88 -11.26 -1.34
CA SER A 86 13.84 -11.52 -2.43
C SER A 86 15.30 -11.35 -2.00
N GLY A 87 15.55 -10.71 -0.86
CA GLY A 87 16.90 -10.33 -0.43
C GLY A 87 17.53 -9.22 -1.30
N ALA A 88 16.70 -8.47 -2.04
CA ALA A 88 17.14 -7.39 -2.90
C ALA A 88 17.58 -6.15 -2.09
N ASN A 89 18.23 -5.20 -2.77
CA ASN A 89 18.65 -3.95 -2.17
C ASN A 89 17.46 -3.00 -1.90
N ILE A 90 17.66 -2.01 -1.02
CA ILE A 90 16.66 -1.01 -0.65
C ILE A 90 16.19 -0.20 -1.87
N GLU A 91 17.10 0.11 -2.78
CA GLU A 91 16.79 0.82 -4.04
C GLU A 91 15.79 0.04 -4.91
N THR A 92 15.89 -1.28 -4.89
CA THR A 92 14.93 -2.17 -5.58
C THR A 92 13.53 -2.05 -4.95
N ALA A 93 13.44 -1.94 -3.62
CA ALA A 93 12.16 -1.72 -2.94
C ALA A 93 11.46 -0.45 -3.42
N ILE A 94 12.20 0.66 -3.54
CA ILE A 94 11.68 1.95 -4.01
C ILE A 94 11.24 1.85 -5.47
N THR A 95 12.06 1.21 -6.31
CA THR A 95 11.75 1.00 -7.74
C THR A 95 10.45 0.21 -7.94
N ILE A 96 10.18 -0.76 -7.07
CA ILE A 96 8.94 -1.55 -7.09
C ILE A 96 7.78 -0.76 -6.48
N ALA A 97 8.02 0.00 -5.43
CA ALA A 97 6.99 0.75 -4.74
C ALA A 97 6.27 1.75 -5.65
N VAL A 98 6.98 2.43 -6.57
CA VAL A 98 6.39 3.43 -7.47
C VAL A 98 5.31 2.84 -8.40
N PRO A 99 5.56 1.81 -9.24
CA PRO A 99 4.52 1.25 -10.08
C PRO A 99 3.39 0.60 -9.27
N MET A 100 3.70 0.02 -8.11
CA MET A 100 2.69 -0.55 -7.23
C MET A 100 1.79 0.52 -6.62
N THR A 101 2.33 1.69 -6.32
CA THR A 101 1.58 2.87 -5.88
C THR A 101 0.57 3.31 -6.95
N LEU A 102 1.00 3.40 -8.20
CA LEU A 102 0.12 3.77 -9.32
C LEU A 102 -1.00 2.75 -9.51
N LEU A 103 -0.68 1.46 -9.45
CA LEU A 103 -1.66 0.39 -9.53
C LEU A 103 -2.67 0.46 -8.38
N SER A 104 -2.20 0.65 -7.16
CA SER A 104 -3.05 0.82 -5.97
C SER A 104 -4.00 2.01 -6.12
N THR A 105 -3.49 3.15 -6.59
CA THR A 105 -4.29 4.36 -6.82
C THR A 105 -5.41 4.12 -7.84
N ILE A 106 -5.13 3.42 -8.94
CA ILE A 106 -6.15 3.07 -9.93
C ILE A 106 -7.24 2.19 -9.31
N ILE A 107 -6.85 1.17 -8.55
CA ILE A 107 -7.78 0.25 -7.87
C ILE A 107 -8.64 1.00 -6.86
N GLU A 108 -8.06 1.89 -6.06
CA GLU A 108 -8.81 2.72 -5.11
C GLU A 108 -9.80 3.65 -5.82
N THR A 109 -9.38 4.29 -6.89
CA THR A 109 -10.27 5.15 -7.68
C THR A 109 -11.46 4.36 -8.23
N CYS A 110 -11.25 3.15 -8.72
CA CYS A 110 -12.33 2.26 -9.14
C CYS A 110 -13.26 1.88 -7.97
N ALA A 111 -12.69 1.60 -6.80
CA ALA A 111 -13.48 1.30 -5.60
C ALA A 111 -14.30 2.51 -5.14
N ASP A 112 -13.78 3.73 -5.25
CA ASP A 112 -14.49 4.97 -4.93
C ASP A 112 -15.68 5.18 -5.86
N VAL A 113 -15.56 4.89 -7.16
CA VAL A 113 -16.68 4.93 -8.10
C VAL A 113 -17.79 3.94 -7.70
N ILE A 114 -17.43 2.72 -7.31
CA ILE A 114 -18.40 1.73 -6.81
C ILE A 114 -19.06 2.20 -5.51
N ARG A 115 -18.31 2.87 -4.64
CA ARG A 115 -18.82 3.40 -3.37
C ARG A 115 -19.92 4.45 -3.56
N ILE A 116 -19.93 5.20 -4.66
CA ILE A 116 -21.02 6.14 -4.97
C ILE A 116 -22.37 5.42 -4.96
N GLN A 117 -22.43 4.19 -5.46
CA GLN A 117 -23.67 3.40 -5.44
C GLN A 117 -24.13 3.07 -4.01
N PHE A 118 -23.19 2.82 -3.10
CA PHE A 118 -23.51 2.60 -1.68
C PHE A 118 -24.06 3.86 -1.03
N THR A 119 -23.53 5.04 -1.39
CA THR A 119 -24.05 6.32 -0.90
C THR A 119 -25.52 6.49 -1.31
N HIS A 120 -25.86 6.24 -2.57
CA HIS A 120 -27.27 6.27 -3.02
C HIS A 120 -28.17 5.25 -2.30
N MET A 121 -27.63 4.07 -1.97
CA MET A 121 -28.37 3.08 -1.19
C MET A 121 -28.59 3.53 0.26
N ILE A 122 -27.64 4.26 0.85
CA ILE A 122 -27.75 4.84 2.19
C ILE A 122 -28.84 5.92 2.17
N ASP A 123 -28.79 6.84 1.19
CA ASP A 123 -29.77 7.92 1.04
C ASP A 123 -31.19 7.34 0.93
N ALA A 124 -31.39 6.36 0.05
CA ALA A 124 -32.69 5.69 -0.11
C ALA A 124 -33.15 4.93 1.14
N ALA A 125 -32.23 4.43 1.97
CA ALA A 125 -32.56 3.78 3.24
C ALA A 125 -32.95 4.82 4.31
N VAL A 126 -32.29 5.97 4.33
CA VAL A 126 -32.62 7.09 5.22
C VAL A 126 -33.98 7.68 4.90
N GLU A 127 -34.29 7.89 3.61
CA GLU A 127 -35.62 8.35 3.16
C GLU A 127 -36.77 7.42 3.60
N ARG A 128 -36.47 6.12 3.76
CA ARG A 128 -37.42 5.11 4.25
C ARG A 128 -37.38 4.92 5.76
N GLU A 129 -36.64 5.75 6.48
CA GLU A 129 -36.42 5.68 7.94
C GLU A 129 -35.77 4.36 8.40
N ASP A 130 -35.16 3.58 7.47
CA ASP A 130 -34.46 2.33 7.80
C ASP A 130 -32.99 2.60 8.19
N PHE A 131 -32.80 3.20 9.34
CA PHE A 131 -31.47 3.54 9.87
C PHE A 131 -30.60 2.32 10.14
N LYS A 132 -31.21 1.14 10.39
CA LYS A 132 -30.46 -0.11 10.59
C LYS A 132 -29.76 -0.55 9.30
N LYS A 133 -30.47 -0.44 8.19
CA LYS A 133 -29.93 -0.77 6.88
C LYS A 133 -28.86 0.25 6.45
N ALA A 134 -29.13 1.55 6.61
CA ALA A 134 -28.18 2.61 6.32
C ALA A 134 -26.85 2.40 7.09
N LYS A 135 -26.92 2.17 8.41
CA LYS A 135 -25.76 1.90 9.25
C LYS A 135 -24.99 0.64 8.82
N ARG A 136 -25.68 -0.42 8.41
CA ARG A 136 -25.04 -1.66 7.93
C ARG A 136 -24.28 -1.42 6.63
N ILE A 137 -24.84 -0.65 5.70
CA ILE A 137 -24.18 -0.32 4.43
C ILE A 137 -22.92 0.49 4.70
N ASP A 138 -23.00 1.51 5.54
CA ASP A 138 -21.87 2.40 5.83
C ASP A 138 -20.74 1.69 6.59
N ILE A 139 -21.05 0.95 7.65
CA ILE A 139 -20.05 0.34 8.53
C ILE A 139 -19.50 -0.98 7.99
N VAL A 140 -20.31 -1.76 7.26
CA VAL A 140 -19.88 -3.10 6.81
C VAL A 140 -19.53 -3.11 5.34
N TYR A 141 -20.44 -2.69 4.44
CA TYR A 141 -20.21 -2.81 3.00
C TYR A 141 -19.19 -1.81 2.48
N GLY A 142 -19.16 -0.57 2.99
CA GLY A 142 -18.18 0.43 2.62
C GLY A 142 -16.74 -0.03 2.83
N PRO A 143 -16.32 -0.31 4.08
CA PRO A 143 -14.96 -0.78 4.36
C PRO A 143 -14.62 -2.12 3.72
N SER A 144 -15.59 -3.08 3.66
CA SER A 144 -15.35 -4.40 3.07
C SER A 144 -14.99 -4.32 1.58
N LEU A 145 -15.54 -3.37 0.85
CA LEU A 145 -15.18 -3.14 -0.55
C LEU A 145 -13.69 -2.85 -0.70
N TYR A 146 -13.17 -1.90 0.09
CA TYR A 146 -11.75 -1.54 0.03
C TYR A 146 -10.84 -2.69 0.45
N VAL A 147 -11.23 -3.44 1.48
CA VAL A 147 -10.48 -4.62 1.94
C VAL A 147 -10.40 -5.66 0.82
N ILE A 148 -11.52 -5.99 0.17
CA ILE A 148 -11.55 -6.97 -0.93
C ILE A 148 -10.71 -6.48 -2.12
N CYS A 149 -10.88 -5.22 -2.53
CA CYS A 149 -10.12 -4.62 -3.62
C CYS A 149 -8.61 -4.57 -3.34
N THR A 150 -8.19 -4.54 -2.06
CA THR A 150 -6.79 -4.51 -1.66
C THR A 150 -6.16 -5.90 -1.55
N ILE A 151 -6.89 -6.87 -1.02
CA ILE A 151 -6.36 -8.24 -0.79
C ILE A 151 -5.83 -8.87 -2.07
N ILE A 152 -6.61 -8.82 -3.16
CA ILE A 152 -6.26 -9.49 -4.41
C ILE A 152 -4.96 -8.96 -5.01
N PRO A 153 -4.81 -7.65 -5.27
CA PRO A 153 -3.58 -7.13 -5.87
C PRO A 153 -2.38 -7.25 -4.94
N VAL A 154 -2.53 -7.06 -3.63
CA VAL A 154 -1.43 -7.24 -2.67
C VAL A 154 -0.97 -8.69 -2.64
N PHE A 155 -1.90 -9.63 -2.54
CA PHE A 155 -1.56 -11.05 -2.55
C PHE A 155 -0.81 -11.44 -3.84
N LEU A 156 -1.33 -11.07 -5.00
CA LEU A 156 -0.72 -11.39 -6.29
C LEU A 156 0.67 -10.74 -6.43
N SER A 157 0.78 -9.47 -6.06
CA SER A 157 2.03 -8.72 -6.18
C SER A 157 3.13 -9.25 -5.27
N VAL A 158 2.81 -9.59 -4.03
CA VAL A 158 3.80 -10.12 -3.08
C VAL A 158 4.14 -11.57 -3.41
N TYR A 159 3.13 -12.39 -3.75
CA TYR A 159 3.35 -13.82 -4.00
C TYR A 159 4.17 -14.07 -5.27
N PHE A 160 3.87 -13.37 -6.36
CA PHE A 160 4.57 -13.52 -7.62
C PHE A 160 5.73 -12.52 -7.78
N GLY A 161 5.62 -11.34 -7.17
CA GLY A 161 6.57 -10.25 -7.31
C GLY A 161 7.96 -10.61 -6.77
N ALA A 162 8.06 -11.36 -5.68
CA ALA A 162 9.34 -11.77 -5.12
C ALA A 162 10.15 -12.65 -6.12
N ASP A 163 9.51 -13.59 -6.81
CA ASP A 163 10.18 -14.44 -7.82
C ASP A 163 10.51 -13.64 -9.08
N LEU A 164 9.61 -12.74 -9.47
CA LEU A 164 9.76 -11.91 -10.64
C LEU A 164 10.93 -10.92 -10.45
N VAL A 165 11.05 -10.30 -9.27
CA VAL A 165 12.16 -9.40 -8.94
C VAL A 165 13.48 -10.16 -8.92
N GLN A 166 13.53 -11.34 -8.32
CA GLN A 166 14.74 -12.17 -8.31
C GLN A 166 15.17 -12.56 -9.73
N SER A 167 14.22 -12.79 -10.62
CA SER A 167 14.49 -13.09 -12.03
C SER A 167 14.93 -11.85 -12.82
N ILE A 168 14.33 -10.68 -12.56
CA ILE A 168 14.63 -9.42 -13.24
C ILE A 168 15.90 -8.77 -12.69
N ALA A 169 16.19 -8.89 -11.41
CA ALA A 169 17.39 -8.33 -10.79
C ALA A 169 18.69 -8.83 -11.47
N SER A 170 18.64 -10.03 -12.02
CA SER A 170 19.75 -10.58 -12.82
C SER A 170 19.89 -9.95 -14.23
N VAL A 171 18.89 -9.22 -14.70
CA VAL A 171 18.82 -8.66 -16.07
C VAL A 171 18.96 -7.14 -16.06
N ILE A 172 18.67 -6.46 -14.93
CA ILE A 172 18.76 -5.01 -14.83
C ILE A 172 20.25 -4.59 -14.79
N PRO A 173 20.73 -3.80 -15.76
CA PRO A 173 22.10 -3.29 -15.75
C PRO A 173 22.31 -2.35 -14.55
N ALA A 174 23.52 -2.39 -13.97
CA ALA A 174 23.88 -1.59 -12.80
C ALA A 174 23.63 -0.06 -13.00
N TRP A 175 23.78 0.46 -14.20
CA TRP A 175 23.55 1.88 -14.50
C TRP A 175 22.09 2.33 -14.27
N VAL A 176 21.11 1.41 -14.36
CA VAL A 176 19.70 1.74 -14.07
C VAL A 176 19.50 1.88 -12.57
N THR A 177 20.04 0.95 -11.78
CA THR A 177 19.95 1.01 -10.30
C THR A 177 20.70 2.23 -9.77
N ASP A 178 21.88 2.51 -10.31
CA ASP A 178 22.68 3.69 -9.93
C ASP A 178 21.94 5.00 -10.28
N GLY A 179 21.29 5.05 -11.45
CA GLY A 179 20.51 6.21 -11.87
C GLY A 179 19.30 6.47 -10.97
N VAL A 180 18.58 5.42 -10.55
CA VAL A 180 17.45 5.54 -9.61
C VAL A 180 17.92 5.99 -8.23
N THR A 181 19.05 5.46 -7.74
CA THR A 181 19.65 5.83 -6.46
C THR A 181 20.10 7.30 -6.47
N LEU A 182 20.72 7.73 -7.56
CA LEU A 182 21.15 9.12 -7.74
C LEU A 182 19.94 10.07 -7.78
N GLY A 183 18.88 9.70 -8.49
CA GLY A 183 17.62 10.46 -8.55
C GLY A 183 16.93 10.58 -7.18
N ALA A 184 16.88 9.50 -6.43
CA ALA A 184 16.31 9.48 -5.07
C ALA A 184 17.12 10.38 -4.11
N ASN A 185 18.46 10.32 -4.16
CA ASN A 185 19.32 11.13 -3.32
C ASN A 185 19.27 12.62 -3.69
N LEU A 186 19.19 12.96 -4.98
CA LEU A 186 19.05 14.34 -5.43
C LEU A 186 17.71 14.97 -5.04
N SER A 187 16.64 14.18 -5.03
CA SER A 187 15.32 14.63 -4.57
C SER A 187 15.31 15.00 -3.09
N LEU A 188 16.10 14.31 -2.26
CA LEU A 188 16.25 14.60 -0.83
C LEU A 188 17.10 15.85 -0.54
N ILE A 189 18.02 16.22 -1.43
CA ILE A 189 18.88 17.42 -1.26
C ILE A 189 18.11 18.71 -1.58
N HIS A 190 17.05 18.63 -2.40
CA HIS A 190 16.25 19.79 -2.80
C HIS A 190 15.07 20.11 -1.86
N ILE A 191 14.85 19.32 -0.82
CA ILE A 191 13.85 19.57 0.23
C ILE A 191 14.53 20.18 1.46
#